data_c558068e8879e3c7c281f38c7b2473fe
#
_entry.id   c558068e8879e3c7c281f38c7b2473fe
#
_cell.length_a   1.000
_cell.length_b   1.000
_cell.length_c   1.000
_cell.angle_alpha   90.00
_cell.angle_beta   90.00
_cell.angle_gamma   90.00
#
_symmetry.space_group_name_H-M   'P 1'
#
loop_
_entity.id
_entity.type
_entity.pdbx_description
1 polymer ?
#
loop_
_entity_poly.entity_id
_entity_poly.type
_entity_poly.pdbx_seq_one_letter_code
_entity_poly.pdbx_strand_id
1 'polypeptide(L)'
;SISRRLGVSLRADMEWKVAKTATFEYITAQLEFSQQSSLSAILCDIPNIGKTFTARYYVQNHKNAVYIDCSQVKTKLKLVRKIAAEFGVDAKGKYSDVYEDLTYYLRSIENPLIILDEAGDLQYEAFLELKALWNATERSCAWYMMGADGLKEKINRSIECKKVGYTEMLSRYGDRYSKVTPDDGKEREAFL
;
A
#
# COMPACT_ATOMS: atom_id res chain seq x y z
N SER A 1 21.42 25.94 -2.71
CA SER A 1 22.12 26.18 -1.44
C SER A 1 23.31 25.23 -1.29
N ILE A 2 24.31 25.63 -0.54
CA ILE A 2 25.57 24.87 -0.35
C ILE A 2 25.29 23.51 0.30
N SER A 3 24.39 23.44 1.29
CA SER A 3 23.96 22.19 1.96
C SER A 3 23.42 21.13 0.99
N ARG A 4 22.70 21.57 -0.07
CA ARG A 4 22.17 20.66 -1.11
C ARG A 4 23.27 20.09 -2.00
N ARG A 5 24.37 20.83 -2.22
CA ARG A 5 25.52 20.36 -3.00
C ARG A 5 26.43 19.42 -2.22
N LEU A 6 26.48 19.57 -0.90
CA LEU A 6 27.30 18.75 -0.02
C LEU A 6 26.58 17.53 0.56
N GLY A 7 25.27 17.38 0.30
CA GLY A 7 24.47 16.29 0.86
C GLY A 7 24.34 16.32 2.39
N VAL A 8 24.65 17.47 3.02
CA VAL A 8 24.63 17.62 4.47
C VAL A 8 23.27 18.12 4.93
N SER A 9 22.62 17.39 5.82
CA SER A 9 21.42 17.86 6.52
C SER A 9 21.80 18.92 7.54
N LEU A 10 21.15 20.09 7.47
CA LEU A 10 21.31 21.16 8.46
C LEU A 10 20.39 20.99 9.67
N ARG A 11 19.58 19.93 9.69
CA ARG A 11 18.75 19.59 10.85
C ARG A 11 19.55 18.65 11.75
N ALA A 12 19.63 18.99 13.03
CA ALA A 12 20.12 18.08 14.04
C ALA A 12 19.23 16.82 13.98
N ASP A 13 19.86 15.67 13.78
CA ASP A 13 19.17 14.38 13.83
C ASP A 13 18.71 14.15 15.27
N MET A 14 17.46 14.53 15.56
CA MET A 14 16.81 14.03 16.76
C MET A 14 16.56 12.53 16.52
N GLU A 15 17.13 11.67 17.33
CA GLU A 15 16.83 10.24 17.34
C GLU A 15 15.33 10.05 17.62
N TRP A 16 14.57 9.83 16.58
CA TRP A 16 13.15 9.49 16.69
C TRP A 16 13.03 8.06 17.23
N LYS A 17 12.61 7.93 18.47
CA LYS A 17 12.23 6.63 19.01
C LYS A 17 10.81 6.31 18.54
N VAL A 18 10.66 5.15 17.92
CA VAL A 18 9.35 4.67 17.46
C VAL A 18 8.49 4.35 18.68
N ALA A 19 7.37 5.06 18.82
CA ALA A 19 6.37 4.73 19.82
C ALA A 19 5.57 3.50 19.33
N LYS A 20 5.62 2.42 20.09
CA LYS A 20 4.82 1.21 19.82
C LYS A 20 3.39 1.43 20.35
N THR A 21 2.59 2.14 19.57
CA THR A 21 1.16 2.33 19.86
C THR A 21 0.37 1.10 19.45
N ALA A 22 -0.87 0.93 19.96
CA ALA A 22 -1.76 -0.15 19.54
C ALA A 22 -1.98 -0.18 18.02
N THR A 23 -2.09 1.00 17.39
CA THR A 23 -2.17 1.13 15.93
C THR A 23 -0.92 0.60 15.24
N PHE A 24 0.26 0.98 15.73
CA PHE A 24 1.52 0.53 15.16
C PHE A 24 1.64 -1.00 15.23
N GLU A 25 1.35 -1.59 16.39
CA GLU A 25 1.42 -3.04 16.59
C GLU A 25 0.41 -3.79 15.72
N TYR A 26 -0.83 -3.31 15.65
CA TYR A 26 -1.86 -3.91 14.83
C TYR A 26 -1.51 -3.89 13.34
N ILE A 27 -1.12 -2.73 12.80
CA ILE A 27 -0.78 -2.61 11.38
C ILE A 27 0.47 -3.45 11.06
N THR A 28 1.49 -3.43 11.93
CA THR A 28 2.70 -4.25 11.75
C THR A 28 2.34 -5.73 11.69
N ALA A 29 1.54 -6.23 12.61
CA ALA A 29 1.09 -7.63 12.62
C ALA A 29 0.28 -8.00 11.36
N GLN A 30 -0.59 -7.09 10.88
CA GLN A 30 -1.31 -7.31 9.62
C GLN A 30 -0.37 -7.38 8.41
N LEU A 31 0.61 -6.49 8.33
CA LEU A 31 1.58 -6.47 7.24
C LEU A 31 2.45 -7.74 7.24
N GLU A 32 2.93 -8.16 8.42
CA GLU A 32 3.68 -9.41 8.58
C GLU A 32 2.85 -10.63 8.15
N PHE A 33 1.62 -10.74 8.64
CA PHE A 33 0.72 -11.83 8.26
C PHE A 33 0.44 -11.83 6.75
N SER A 34 0.13 -10.66 6.16
CA SER A 34 -0.11 -10.53 4.72
C SER A 34 1.12 -10.96 3.92
N GLN A 35 2.30 -10.51 4.30
CA GLN A 35 3.55 -10.83 3.61
C GLN A 35 3.88 -12.32 3.70
N GLN A 36 3.79 -12.92 4.88
CA GLN A 36 4.12 -14.34 5.10
C GLN A 36 3.14 -15.30 4.42
N SER A 37 1.86 -14.90 4.36
CA SER A 37 0.79 -15.75 3.81
C SER A 37 0.46 -15.44 2.34
N SER A 38 1.10 -14.44 1.73
CA SER A 38 0.74 -13.90 0.40
C SER A 38 -0.73 -13.52 0.28
N LEU A 39 -1.33 -13.04 1.39
CA LEU A 39 -2.72 -12.62 1.45
C LEU A 39 -2.85 -11.11 1.34
N SER A 40 -3.87 -10.66 0.62
CA SER A 40 -4.14 -9.25 0.43
C SER A 40 -5.19 -8.73 1.40
N ALA A 41 -5.06 -7.46 1.84
CA ALA A 41 -6.01 -6.83 2.77
C ALA A 41 -6.20 -5.34 2.48
N ILE A 42 -7.33 -4.80 2.94
CA ILE A 42 -7.63 -3.36 2.86
C ILE A 42 -7.80 -2.82 4.28
N LEU A 43 -7.06 -1.77 4.62
CA LEU A 43 -7.22 -1.01 5.85
C LEU A 43 -7.85 0.35 5.54
N CYS A 44 -9.06 0.58 6.05
CA CYS A 44 -9.74 1.87 5.97
C CYS A 44 -9.98 2.39 7.39
N ASP A 45 -9.37 3.51 7.73
CA ASP A 45 -9.48 4.08 9.06
C ASP A 45 -9.25 5.60 9.03
N ILE A 46 -9.65 6.28 10.09
CA ILE A 46 -9.53 7.73 10.23
C ILE A 46 -8.08 8.21 9.96
N PRO A 47 -7.90 9.45 9.51
CA PRO A 47 -6.56 10.00 9.28
C PRO A 47 -5.78 10.16 10.60
N ASN A 48 -4.47 10.34 10.48
CA ASN A 48 -3.55 10.68 11.58
C ASN A 48 -3.34 9.63 12.68
N ILE A 49 -3.78 8.39 12.50
CA ILE A 49 -3.52 7.27 13.44
C ILE A 49 -2.17 6.58 13.24
N GLY A 50 -1.32 7.09 12.35
CA GLY A 50 0.03 6.56 12.13
C GLY A 50 0.16 5.51 11.01
N LYS A 51 -0.87 5.28 10.15
CA LYS A 51 -0.83 4.31 9.04
C LYS A 51 0.41 4.44 8.17
N THR A 52 0.60 5.62 7.59
CA THR A 52 1.73 5.94 6.70
C THR A 52 3.09 5.74 7.37
N PHE A 53 3.21 6.18 8.63
CA PHE A 53 4.44 6.01 9.39
C PHE A 53 4.77 4.53 9.58
N THR A 54 3.79 3.74 10.04
CA THR A 54 3.97 2.29 10.27
C THR A 54 4.33 1.55 8.99
N ALA A 55 3.66 1.87 7.87
CA ALA A 55 3.96 1.26 6.58
C ALA A 55 5.39 1.55 6.10
N ARG A 56 5.84 2.79 6.21
CA ARG A 56 7.22 3.17 5.85
C ARG A 56 8.25 2.54 6.76
N TYR A 57 7.98 2.51 8.07
CA TYR A 57 8.84 1.83 9.04
C TYR A 57 8.94 0.33 8.74
N TYR A 58 7.80 -0.30 8.40
CA TYR A 58 7.76 -1.72 8.03
C TYR A 58 8.69 -2.02 6.86
N VAL A 59 8.55 -1.28 5.76
CA VAL A 59 9.35 -1.46 4.54
C VAL A 59 10.86 -1.25 4.79
N GLN A 60 11.24 -0.33 5.68
CA GLN A 60 12.65 -0.11 6.03
C GLN A 60 13.27 -1.31 6.77
N ASN A 61 12.46 -2.13 7.44
CA ASN A 61 12.93 -3.22 8.30
C ASN A 61 12.62 -4.62 7.74
N HIS A 62 11.89 -4.72 6.62
CA HIS A 62 11.49 -6.00 6.03
C HIS A 62 11.89 -6.07 4.55
N LYS A 63 12.54 -7.18 4.19
CA LYS A 63 12.95 -7.45 2.81
C LYS A 63 11.72 -7.70 1.93
N ASN A 64 11.85 -7.39 0.65
CA ASN A 64 10.83 -7.65 -0.37
C ASN A 64 9.48 -6.95 -0.10
N ALA A 65 9.46 -5.93 0.75
CA ALA A 65 8.31 -5.06 0.97
C ALA A 65 8.57 -3.68 0.36
N VAL A 66 7.59 -3.12 -0.35
CA VAL A 66 7.67 -1.77 -0.93
C VAL A 66 6.47 -0.92 -0.54
N TYR A 67 6.72 0.38 -0.42
CA TYR A 67 5.70 1.39 -0.10
C TYR A 67 5.45 2.30 -1.30
N ILE A 68 4.18 2.44 -1.68
CA ILE A 68 3.74 3.28 -2.80
C ILE A 68 2.74 4.32 -2.28
N ASP A 69 3.08 5.59 -2.42
CA ASP A 69 2.16 6.71 -2.20
C ASP A 69 1.32 6.91 -3.47
N CYS A 70 0.08 6.43 -3.45
CA CYS A 70 -0.84 6.49 -4.59
C CYS A 70 -1.28 7.92 -4.93
N SER A 71 -1.14 8.88 -4.01
CA SER A 71 -1.43 10.29 -4.29
C SER A 71 -0.49 10.87 -5.36
N GLN A 72 0.71 10.31 -5.50
CA GLN A 72 1.73 10.72 -6.46
C GLN A 72 1.69 9.95 -7.78
N VAL A 73 1.04 8.78 -7.81
CA VAL A 73 1.09 7.84 -8.95
C VAL A 73 -0.30 7.39 -9.40
N LYS A 74 -1.24 8.32 -9.50
CA LYS A 74 -2.68 8.08 -9.73
C LYS A 74 -3.03 7.28 -10.99
N THR A 75 -2.17 7.25 -12.01
CA THR A 75 -2.42 6.58 -13.29
C THR A 75 -1.76 5.21 -13.36
N LYS A 76 -2.30 4.28 -14.16
CA LYS A 76 -1.76 2.94 -14.32
C LYS A 76 -0.28 2.91 -14.69
N LEU A 77 0.13 3.74 -15.65
CA LEU A 77 1.50 3.79 -16.12
C LEU A 77 2.48 4.23 -15.02
N LYS A 78 2.11 5.29 -14.27
CA LYS A 78 2.95 5.79 -13.17
C LYS A 78 2.99 4.78 -12.02
N LEU A 79 1.87 4.13 -11.72
CA LEU A 79 1.76 3.14 -10.65
C LEU A 79 2.67 1.94 -10.93
N VAL A 80 2.54 1.30 -12.09
CA VAL A 80 3.34 0.12 -12.45
C VAL A 80 4.82 0.45 -12.49
N ARG A 81 5.20 1.57 -13.10
CA ARG A 81 6.60 2.02 -13.12
C ARG A 81 7.16 2.33 -11.74
N LYS A 82 6.35 2.90 -10.86
CA LYS A 82 6.79 3.17 -9.48
C LYS A 82 7.01 1.87 -8.72
N ILE A 83 6.09 0.90 -8.83
CA ILE A 83 6.25 -0.41 -8.19
C ILE A 83 7.52 -1.10 -8.71
N ALA A 84 7.73 -1.13 -10.03
CA ALA A 84 8.93 -1.71 -10.63
C ALA A 84 10.21 -1.05 -10.10
N ALA A 85 10.25 0.29 -10.07
CA ALA A 85 11.39 1.04 -9.56
C ALA A 85 11.69 0.76 -8.08
N GLU A 86 10.67 0.61 -7.23
CA GLU A 86 10.86 0.31 -5.80
C GLU A 86 11.44 -1.09 -5.58
N PHE A 87 11.14 -2.04 -6.45
CA PHE A 87 11.77 -3.37 -6.44
C PHE A 87 13.13 -3.42 -7.16
N GLY A 88 13.58 -2.30 -7.74
CA GLY A 88 14.83 -2.27 -8.52
C GLY A 88 14.72 -2.90 -9.91
N VAL A 89 13.50 -3.15 -10.39
CA VAL A 89 13.23 -3.59 -11.77
C VAL A 89 13.30 -2.38 -12.71
N ASP A 90 13.82 -2.57 -13.94
CA ASP A 90 13.87 -1.45 -14.90
C ASP A 90 12.48 -0.93 -15.21
N ALA A 91 12.25 0.32 -14.85
CA ALA A 91 10.98 1.00 -15.04
C ALA A 91 10.91 1.83 -16.34
N LYS A 92 11.94 1.74 -17.18
CA LYS A 92 12.04 2.47 -18.46
C LYS A 92 11.59 1.58 -19.62
N GLY A 93 11.36 2.19 -20.77
CA GLY A 93 10.97 1.44 -21.96
C GLY A 93 9.47 1.29 -22.15
N LYS A 94 9.06 0.28 -22.93
CA LYS A 94 7.67 0.00 -23.24
C LYS A 94 6.93 -0.49 -21.99
N TYR A 95 5.66 -0.12 -21.89
CA TYR A 95 4.83 -0.53 -20.76
C TYR A 95 4.71 -2.07 -20.63
N SER A 96 4.56 -2.78 -21.77
CA SER A 96 4.50 -4.24 -21.80
C SER A 96 5.71 -4.88 -21.12
N ASP A 97 6.88 -4.40 -21.46
CA ASP A 97 8.16 -4.97 -21.00
C ASP A 97 8.29 -4.75 -19.47
N VAL A 98 8.03 -3.52 -19.01
CA VAL A 98 8.01 -3.19 -17.57
C VAL A 98 7.00 -4.05 -16.80
N TYR A 99 5.82 -4.28 -17.36
CA TYR A 99 4.78 -5.12 -16.74
C TYR A 99 5.21 -6.59 -16.65
N GLU A 100 5.76 -7.12 -17.72
CA GLU A 100 6.25 -8.51 -17.79
C GLU A 100 7.42 -8.73 -16.83
N ASP A 101 8.41 -7.85 -16.84
CA ASP A 101 9.58 -7.92 -15.96
C ASP A 101 9.17 -7.81 -14.48
N LEU A 102 8.25 -6.89 -14.15
CA LEU A 102 7.72 -6.75 -12.80
C LEU A 102 7.00 -8.02 -12.34
N THR A 103 6.10 -8.55 -13.16
CA THR A 103 5.34 -9.75 -12.79
C THR A 103 6.22 -10.98 -12.66
N TYR A 104 7.22 -11.13 -13.53
CA TYR A 104 8.22 -12.18 -13.42
C TYR A 104 9.03 -12.05 -12.12
N TYR A 105 9.51 -10.85 -11.81
CA TYR A 105 10.28 -10.57 -10.60
C TYR A 105 9.48 -10.87 -9.33
N LEU A 106 8.23 -10.40 -9.25
CA LEU A 106 7.35 -10.65 -8.09
C LEU A 106 7.05 -12.14 -7.85
N ARG A 107 7.07 -12.95 -8.89
CA ARG A 107 6.92 -14.42 -8.77
C ARG A 107 8.21 -15.13 -8.37
N SER A 108 9.34 -14.48 -8.57
CA SER A 108 10.67 -15.08 -8.38
C SER A 108 11.27 -14.83 -7.00
N ILE A 109 10.81 -13.79 -6.29
CA ILE A 109 11.30 -13.46 -4.96
C ILE A 109 10.40 -14.03 -3.86
N GLU A 110 10.96 -14.20 -2.67
CA GLU A 110 10.26 -14.74 -1.52
C GLU A 110 9.37 -13.67 -0.86
N ASN A 111 8.08 -13.99 -0.70
CA ASN A 111 7.09 -13.18 0.04
C ASN A 111 7.11 -11.68 -0.28
N PRO A 112 6.95 -11.25 -1.56
CA PRO A 112 6.85 -9.84 -1.87
C PRO A 112 5.56 -9.24 -1.28
N LEU A 113 5.69 -8.01 -0.76
CA LEU A 113 4.57 -7.21 -0.25
C LEU A 113 4.57 -5.83 -0.91
N ILE A 114 3.43 -5.43 -1.45
CA ILE A 114 3.21 -4.09 -1.98
C ILE A 114 2.19 -3.36 -1.12
N ILE A 115 2.62 -2.29 -0.47
CA ILE A 115 1.77 -1.44 0.37
C ILE A 115 1.37 -0.22 -0.44
N LEU A 116 0.07 -0.06 -0.68
CA LEU A 116 -0.54 1.02 -1.43
C LEU A 116 -1.20 1.99 -0.45
N ASP A 117 -0.54 3.09 -0.13
CA ASP A 117 -1.09 4.14 0.73
C ASP A 117 -1.85 5.17 -0.10
N GLU A 118 -2.87 5.82 0.50
CA GLU A 118 -3.81 6.73 -0.18
C GLU A 118 -4.41 6.10 -1.47
N ALA A 119 -4.73 4.79 -1.42
CA ALA A 119 -5.22 4.04 -2.57
C ALA A 119 -6.53 4.60 -3.16
N GLY A 120 -7.29 5.38 -2.38
CA GLY A 120 -8.46 6.12 -2.85
C GLY A 120 -8.18 7.12 -3.98
N ASP A 121 -6.94 7.59 -4.10
CA ASP A 121 -6.52 8.55 -5.12
C ASP A 121 -6.28 7.94 -6.51
N LEU A 122 -6.18 6.62 -6.60
CA LEU A 122 -5.96 5.93 -7.88
C LEU A 122 -7.11 6.15 -8.85
N GLN A 123 -6.79 6.41 -10.12
CA GLN A 123 -7.76 6.46 -11.21
C GLN A 123 -8.32 5.07 -11.51
N TYR A 124 -9.44 5.01 -12.21
CA TYR A 124 -10.12 3.75 -12.52
C TYR A 124 -9.23 2.74 -13.26
N GLU A 125 -8.52 3.20 -14.28
CA GLU A 125 -7.61 2.36 -15.06
C GLU A 125 -6.47 1.79 -14.19
N ALA A 126 -6.03 2.53 -13.17
CA ALA A 126 -5.04 2.03 -12.22
C ALA A 126 -5.62 0.95 -11.30
N PHE A 127 -6.88 1.08 -10.88
CA PHE A 127 -7.57 0.00 -10.14
C PHE A 127 -7.73 -1.26 -10.99
N LEU A 128 -8.06 -1.14 -12.27
CA LEU A 128 -8.13 -2.30 -13.17
C LEU A 128 -6.75 -2.95 -13.36
N GLU A 129 -5.71 -2.14 -13.43
CA GLU A 129 -4.34 -2.64 -13.56
C GLU A 129 -3.87 -3.36 -12.28
N LEU A 130 -4.24 -2.86 -11.10
CA LEU A 130 -3.99 -3.59 -9.84
C LEU A 130 -4.66 -4.97 -9.84
N LYS A 131 -5.90 -5.08 -10.36
CA LYS A 131 -6.56 -6.37 -10.52
C LYS A 131 -5.78 -7.31 -11.45
N ALA A 132 -5.26 -6.77 -12.55
CA ALA A 132 -4.46 -7.56 -13.50
C ALA A 132 -3.14 -8.03 -12.87
N LEU A 133 -2.42 -7.15 -12.19
CA LEU A 133 -1.19 -7.47 -11.45
C LEU A 133 -1.46 -8.51 -10.35
N TRP A 134 -2.55 -8.34 -9.59
CA TRP A 134 -2.94 -9.29 -8.56
C TRP A 134 -3.17 -10.69 -9.16
N ASN A 135 -3.93 -10.78 -10.27
CA ASN A 135 -4.15 -12.04 -10.96
C ASN A 135 -2.84 -12.67 -11.48
N ALA A 136 -1.95 -11.82 -11.99
CA ALA A 136 -0.66 -12.26 -12.50
C ALA A 136 0.28 -12.76 -11.39
N THR A 137 0.08 -12.32 -10.15
CA THR A 137 0.93 -12.63 -8.99
C THR A 137 0.19 -13.35 -7.87
N GLU A 138 -0.98 -13.96 -8.20
CA GLU A 138 -1.78 -14.71 -7.23
C GLU A 138 -0.93 -15.75 -6.49
N ARG A 139 -1.07 -15.81 -5.16
CA ARG A 139 -0.33 -16.68 -4.25
C ARG A 139 1.19 -16.42 -4.15
N SER A 140 1.72 -15.48 -4.93
CA SER A 140 3.15 -15.14 -4.89
C SER A 140 3.41 -13.79 -4.23
N CYS A 141 2.45 -12.86 -4.28
CA CYS A 141 2.62 -11.49 -3.79
C CYS A 141 1.43 -11.06 -2.95
N ALA A 142 1.70 -10.43 -1.81
CA ALA A 142 0.68 -9.78 -1.01
C ALA A 142 0.49 -8.32 -1.45
N TRP A 143 -0.77 -7.87 -1.46
CA TRP A 143 -1.16 -6.52 -1.80
C TRP A 143 -1.93 -5.91 -0.63
N TYR A 144 -1.41 -4.87 -0.02
CA TYR A 144 -2.01 -4.22 1.12
C TYR A 144 -2.42 -2.79 0.77
N MET A 145 -3.73 -2.52 0.72
CA MET A 145 -4.25 -1.18 0.49
C MET A 145 -4.53 -0.46 1.79
N MET A 146 -4.17 0.80 1.86
CA MET A 146 -4.51 1.69 2.97
C MET A 146 -5.17 2.97 2.46
N GLY A 147 -6.07 3.50 3.28
CA GLY A 147 -6.70 4.79 3.05
C GLY A 147 -7.55 5.23 4.22
N ALA A 148 -8.17 6.39 4.07
CA ALA A 148 -9.22 6.87 4.95
C ALA A 148 -10.59 6.31 4.50
N ASP A 149 -11.67 6.71 5.16
CA ASP A 149 -13.04 6.31 4.83
C ASP A 149 -13.40 6.55 3.36
N GLY A 150 -12.82 7.57 2.72
CA GLY A 150 -13.01 7.86 1.30
C GLY A 150 -12.60 6.71 0.36
N LEU A 151 -11.63 5.87 0.74
CA LEU A 151 -11.29 4.66 -0.03
C LEU A 151 -12.45 3.66 0.00
N LYS A 152 -12.98 3.39 1.20
CA LYS A 152 -14.12 2.48 1.41
C LYS A 152 -15.37 2.98 0.67
N GLU A 153 -15.68 4.27 0.80
CA GLU A 153 -16.82 4.90 0.11
C GLU A 153 -16.67 4.79 -1.41
N LYS A 154 -15.48 5.07 -1.94
CA LYS A 154 -15.21 4.96 -3.38
C LYS A 154 -15.42 3.55 -3.90
N ILE A 155 -14.93 2.53 -3.21
CA ILE A 155 -15.09 1.13 -3.60
C ILE A 155 -16.57 0.75 -3.54
N ASN A 156 -17.25 1.00 -2.41
CA ASN A 156 -18.66 0.63 -2.21
C ASN A 156 -19.57 1.32 -3.24
N ARG A 157 -19.42 2.63 -3.45
CA ARG A 157 -20.17 3.37 -4.47
C ARG A 157 -19.95 2.84 -5.88
N SER A 158 -18.71 2.44 -6.19
CA SER A 158 -18.38 1.86 -7.49
C SER A 158 -19.03 0.49 -7.69
N ILE A 159 -19.15 -0.32 -6.62
CA ILE A 159 -19.85 -1.61 -6.62
C ILE A 159 -21.35 -1.39 -6.79
N GLU A 160 -21.96 -0.47 -6.05
CA GLU A 160 -23.38 -0.11 -6.17
C GLU A 160 -23.73 0.35 -7.57
N CYS A 161 -22.86 1.15 -8.20
CA CYS A 161 -22.97 1.57 -9.58
C CYS A 161 -22.64 0.47 -10.61
N LYS A 162 -22.38 -0.77 -10.16
CA LYS A 162 -21.99 -1.91 -10.99
C LYS A 162 -20.78 -1.62 -11.90
N LYS A 163 -19.85 -0.79 -11.41
CA LYS A 163 -18.64 -0.47 -12.14
C LYS A 163 -17.72 -1.68 -12.22
N VAL A 164 -17.35 -2.07 -13.44
CA VAL A 164 -16.58 -3.31 -13.71
C VAL A 164 -15.27 -3.32 -12.92
N GLY A 165 -14.96 -4.46 -12.32
CA GLY A 165 -13.68 -4.73 -11.66
C GLY A 165 -13.64 -4.44 -10.16
N TYR A 166 -14.58 -3.65 -9.60
CA TYR A 166 -14.54 -3.31 -8.17
C TYR A 166 -15.02 -4.44 -7.27
N THR A 167 -16.05 -5.18 -7.65
CA THR A 167 -16.52 -6.36 -6.91
C THR A 167 -15.42 -7.43 -6.86
N GLU A 168 -14.83 -7.72 -8.01
CA GLU A 168 -13.75 -8.71 -8.11
C GLU A 168 -12.49 -8.25 -7.36
N MET A 169 -12.21 -6.93 -7.37
CA MET A 169 -11.11 -6.38 -6.59
C MET A 169 -11.35 -6.59 -5.10
N LEU A 170 -12.53 -6.20 -4.57
CA LEU A 170 -12.84 -6.35 -3.15
C LEU A 170 -12.76 -7.81 -2.71
N SER A 171 -13.25 -8.74 -3.52
CA SER A 171 -13.17 -10.18 -3.24
C SER A 171 -11.73 -10.68 -3.06
N ARG A 172 -10.78 -10.17 -3.86
CA ARG A 172 -9.35 -10.52 -3.73
C ARG A 172 -8.71 -10.02 -2.45
N TYR A 173 -9.32 -9.03 -1.82
CA TYR A 173 -8.89 -8.48 -0.54
C TYR A 173 -9.74 -9.00 0.65
N GLY A 174 -10.50 -10.10 0.45
CA GLY A 174 -11.23 -10.81 1.48
C GLY A 174 -12.62 -10.25 1.79
N ASP A 175 -13.22 -9.48 0.88
CA ASP A 175 -14.57 -8.90 0.98
C ASP A 175 -14.82 -8.04 2.25
N ARG A 176 -13.76 -7.51 2.84
CA ARG A 176 -13.87 -6.74 4.09
C ARG A 176 -12.82 -5.64 4.16
N TYR A 177 -13.14 -4.65 5.01
CA TYR A 177 -12.22 -3.58 5.37
C TYR A 177 -11.76 -3.77 6.80
N SER A 178 -10.46 -3.80 7.03
CA SER A 178 -9.88 -3.77 8.37
C SER A 178 -9.97 -2.36 8.94
N LYS A 179 -10.12 -2.26 10.25
CA LYS A 179 -10.14 -1.01 11.01
C LYS A 179 -9.46 -1.24 12.35
N VAL A 180 -8.72 -0.25 12.82
CA VAL A 180 -8.00 -0.29 14.11
C VAL A 180 -8.77 0.47 15.18
N THR A 181 -9.29 1.66 14.79
CA THR A 181 -10.00 2.52 15.74
C THR A 181 -11.36 1.93 16.13
N PRO A 182 -11.73 1.97 17.42
CA PRO A 182 -13.04 1.55 17.87
C PRO A 182 -14.17 2.33 17.20
N ASP A 183 -15.33 1.69 17.04
CA ASP A 183 -16.53 2.35 16.48
C ASP A 183 -17.24 3.22 17.51
N ASP A 184 -17.17 2.86 18.80
CA ASP A 184 -17.73 3.65 19.89
C ASP A 184 -16.96 4.95 20.10
N GLY A 185 -17.70 6.06 20.25
CA GLY A 185 -17.10 7.40 20.38
C GLY A 185 -16.25 7.56 21.65
N LYS A 186 -16.65 6.98 22.78
CA LYS A 186 -15.91 7.06 24.05
C LYS A 186 -14.66 6.21 24.02
N GLU A 187 -14.74 5.01 23.46
CA GLU A 187 -13.57 4.15 23.27
C GLU A 187 -12.59 4.76 22.29
N ARG A 188 -13.08 5.46 21.26
CA ARG A 188 -12.23 6.17 20.29
C ARG A 188 -11.48 7.35 20.93
N GLU A 189 -12.12 8.14 21.80
CA GLU A 189 -11.45 9.22 22.54
C GLU A 189 -10.35 8.67 23.48
N ALA A 190 -10.59 7.52 24.08
CA ALA A 190 -9.60 6.87 24.93
C ALA A 190 -8.45 6.21 24.12
N PHE A 191 -8.69 5.87 22.86
CA PHE A 191 -7.73 5.24 21.96
C PHE A 191 -6.76 6.26 21.34
N LEU A 192 -7.21 7.49 21.09
CA LEU A 192 -6.43 8.57 20.47
C LEU A 192 -5.63 9.37 21.50
#